data_d28fcecb1fadd9a24a3f4b506f31f252
#
_entry.id   d28fcecb1fadd9a24a3f4b506f31f252
#
_cell.length_a   1.000
_cell.length_b   1.000
_cell.length_c   1.000
_cell.angle_alpha   90.00
_cell.angle_beta   90.00
_cell.angle_gamma   90.00
#
_symmetry.space_group_name_H-M   'P 1'
#
loop_
_entity.id
_entity.type
_entity.pdbx_description
1 polymer ?
#
loop_
_entity_poly.entity_id
_entity_poly.type
_entity_poly.pdbx_seq_one_letter_code
_entity_poly.pdbx_strand_id
1 'polypeptide(L)'
;VDADDFNKLLEDQNTITIDMRNHYESEIGHFKGAQLPDVDTFRESLPIIEKKYNSSKEDKNILMYCTGGIRCEKASAYLINKGYKNVFQLNGGIIEYARQVKEHNLENKFLGKNFVFDNRRSERISGDIISNCHQCGDKCDEHVNCNNEACHLLFIQCESCAKKYDGCCSIECSEINSLPIEKQKELRRGKKNSNKIF
;
A
#
# COMPACT_ATOMS: atom_id res chain seq x y z
N VAL A 1 18.94 1.41 7.42
CA VAL A 1 19.30 0.05 7.87
C VAL A 1 19.06 -0.94 6.74
N ASP A 2 19.84 -2.02 6.68
CA ASP A 2 19.63 -3.15 5.77
C ASP A 2 18.53 -4.11 6.26
N ALA A 3 18.30 -5.22 5.55
CA ALA A 3 17.22 -6.14 5.88
C ALA A 3 17.43 -6.89 7.21
N ASP A 4 18.68 -7.22 7.57
CA ASP A 4 18.98 -7.92 8.82
C ASP A 4 18.78 -7.01 10.03
N ASP A 5 19.29 -5.80 9.99
CA ASP A 5 19.08 -4.80 11.03
C ASP A 5 17.62 -4.35 11.11
N PHE A 6 16.93 -4.28 9.98
CA PHE A 6 15.49 -3.99 9.94
C PHE A 6 14.70 -5.07 10.65
N ASN A 7 15.00 -6.36 10.42
CA ASN A 7 14.35 -7.48 11.10
C ASN A 7 14.57 -7.44 12.62
N LYS A 8 15.79 -7.09 13.08
CA LYS A 8 16.11 -6.93 14.52
C LYS A 8 15.30 -5.78 15.14
N LEU A 9 15.25 -4.63 14.48
CA LEU A 9 14.47 -3.48 14.94
C LEU A 9 12.97 -3.75 14.93
N LEU A 10 12.45 -4.51 13.96
CA LEU A 10 11.05 -4.89 13.86
C LEU A 10 10.59 -5.72 15.08
N GLU A 11 11.48 -6.51 15.67
CA GLU A 11 11.22 -7.36 16.84
C GLU A 11 11.45 -6.62 18.17
N ASP A 12 12.11 -5.47 18.16
CA ASP A 12 12.36 -4.69 19.35
C ASP A 12 11.08 -4.00 19.85
N GLN A 13 10.67 -4.32 21.09
CA GLN A 13 9.49 -3.73 21.74
C GLN A 13 9.57 -2.20 21.91
N ASN A 14 10.77 -1.64 21.82
CA ASN A 14 10.97 -0.19 21.85
C ASN A 14 10.82 0.47 20.49
N THR A 15 10.53 -0.29 19.44
CA THR A 15 10.41 0.19 18.05
C THR A 15 8.96 0.32 17.62
N ILE A 16 8.65 1.45 17.00
CA ILE A 16 7.38 1.71 16.29
C ILE A 16 7.66 1.63 14.79
N THR A 17 7.17 0.58 14.15
CA THR A 17 7.34 0.40 12.70
C THR A 17 6.17 1.01 11.96
N ILE A 18 6.43 1.85 10.95
CA ILE A 18 5.41 2.61 10.22
C ILE A 18 5.56 2.39 8.71
N ASP A 19 4.48 1.99 8.08
CA ASP A 19 4.37 1.95 6.61
C ASP A 19 4.12 3.36 6.08
N MET A 20 5.04 3.86 5.25
CA MET A 20 4.93 5.20 4.64
C MET A 20 4.24 5.17 3.28
N ARG A 21 3.60 4.05 2.93
CA ARG A 21 2.80 3.90 1.73
C ARG A 21 1.36 4.32 1.97
N ASN A 22 0.59 4.41 0.89
CA ASN A 22 -0.84 4.67 0.94
C ASN A 22 -1.60 3.40 1.37
N HIS A 23 -2.83 3.55 1.88
CA HIS A 23 -3.60 2.42 2.42
C HIS A 23 -3.77 1.27 1.43
N TYR A 24 -4.08 1.53 0.15
CA TYR A 24 -4.27 0.50 -0.86
C TYR A 24 -2.99 -0.31 -1.18
N GLU A 25 -1.81 0.27 -0.95
CA GLU A 25 -0.54 -0.45 -1.09
C GLU A 25 -0.32 -1.41 0.07
N SER A 26 -0.59 -0.95 1.30
CA SER A 26 -0.40 -1.72 2.53
C SER A 26 -1.48 -2.79 2.73
N GLU A 27 -2.64 -2.63 2.11
CA GLU A 27 -3.76 -3.57 2.18
C GLU A 27 -3.40 -4.97 1.65
N ILE A 28 -2.64 -5.04 0.54
CA ILE A 28 -2.23 -6.34 -0.05
C ILE A 28 -0.91 -6.90 0.50
N GLY A 29 -0.18 -6.11 1.30
CA GLY A 29 1.06 -6.58 1.93
C GLY A 29 1.73 -5.53 2.78
N HIS A 30 2.21 -5.95 3.94
CA HIS A 30 2.94 -5.11 4.90
C HIS A 30 3.77 -5.96 5.86
N PHE A 31 4.67 -5.36 6.61
CA PHE A 31 5.37 -6.05 7.70
C PHE A 31 4.43 -6.30 8.88
N LYS A 32 4.52 -7.49 9.47
CA LYS A 32 3.72 -7.87 10.64
C LYS A 32 3.93 -6.87 11.79
N GLY A 33 2.83 -6.34 12.33
CA GLY A 33 2.86 -5.38 13.45
C GLY A 33 3.15 -3.94 13.06
N ALA A 34 3.38 -3.64 11.78
CA ALA A 34 3.54 -2.27 11.31
C ALA A 34 2.27 -1.44 11.52
N GLN A 35 2.46 -0.17 11.84
CA GLN A 35 1.39 0.81 11.85
C GLN A 35 1.10 1.23 10.41
N LEU A 36 -0.16 1.15 10.02
CA LEU A 36 -0.64 1.44 8.67
C LEU A 36 -1.48 2.72 8.73
N PRO A 37 -0.94 3.89 8.36
CA PRO A 37 -1.73 5.10 8.25
C PRO A 37 -2.81 4.94 7.17
N ASP A 38 -4.05 5.21 7.53
CA ASP A 38 -5.20 5.18 6.61
C ASP A 38 -5.23 6.50 5.82
N VAL A 39 -4.50 6.53 4.71
CA VAL A 39 -4.32 7.74 3.88
C VAL A 39 -4.28 7.40 2.40
N ASP A 40 -4.80 8.29 1.59
CA ASP A 40 -4.73 8.22 0.12
C ASP A 40 -3.41 8.75 -0.42
N THR A 41 -2.75 9.63 0.33
CA THR A 41 -1.51 10.26 -0.10
C THR A 41 -0.46 10.29 1.02
N PHE A 42 0.80 10.14 0.63
CA PHE A 42 1.94 10.26 1.55
C PHE A 42 1.95 11.56 2.38
N ARG A 43 1.46 12.68 1.82
CA ARG A 43 1.45 13.98 2.55
C ARG A 43 0.56 13.95 3.77
N GLU A 44 -0.53 13.21 3.72
CA GLU A 44 -1.50 13.07 4.81
C GLU A 44 -0.94 12.26 5.97
N SER A 45 -0.01 11.33 5.72
CA SER A 45 0.56 10.47 6.76
C SER A 45 1.44 11.24 7.76
N LEU A 46 2.19 12.25 7.32
CA LEU A 46 3.17 12.96 8.16
C LEU A 46 2.54 13.64 9.38
N PRO A 47 1.48 14.47 9.26
CA PRO A 47 0.85 15.08 10.43
C PRO A 47 0.14 14.06 11.34
N ILE A 48 -0.37 12.96 10.78
CA ILE A 48 -0.98 11.87 11.56
C ILE A 48 0.08 11.20 12.44
N ILE A 49 1.23 10.85 11.87
CA ILE A 49 2.36 10.24 12.56
C ILE A 49 2.89 11.19 13.64
N GLU A 50 3.12 12.46 13.31
CA GLU A 50 3.59 13.46 14.27
C GLU A 50 2.64 13.57 15.46
N LYS A 51 1.34 13.68 15.23
CA LYS A 51 0.33 13.78 16.29
C LYS A 51 0.27 12.51 17.15
N LYS A 52 0.28 11.33 16.50
CA LYS A 52 0.13 10.04 17.19
C LYS A 52 1.34 9.71 18.07
N TYR A 53 2.54 10.03 17.62
CA TYR A 53 3.80 9.64 18.27
C TYR A 53 4.58 10.82 18.86
N ASN A 54 3.94 11.95 19.09
CA ASN A 54 4.58 13.15 19.66
C ASN A 54 5.25 12.89 21.02
N SER A 55 4.64 12.07 21.88
CA SER A 55 5.19 11.67 23.17
C SER A 55 6.32 10.65 23.10
N SER A 56 6.57 10.06 21.93
CA SER A 56 7.56 9.00 21.72
C SER A 56 8.87 9.50 21.09
N LYS A 57 9.03 10.82 20.97
CA LYS A 57 10.16 11.45 20.26
C LYS A 57 11.53 11.15 20.87
N GLU A 58 11.59 11.04 22.19
CA GLU A 58 12.83 10.85 22.92
C GLU A 58 13.18 9.37 23.13
N ASP A 59 12.15 8.53 23.39
CA ASP A 59 12.33 7.21 23.98
C ASP A 59 12.15 6.05 22.99
N LYS A 60 11.42 6.26 21.88
CA LYS A 60 11.12 5.19 20.92
C LYS A 60 11.95 5.29 19.65
N ASN A 61 12.26 4.14 19.09
CA ASN A 61 12.75 4.03 17.73
C ASN A 61 11.58 4.16 16.76
N ILE A 62 11.69 5.04 15.77
CA ILE A 62 10.74 5.13 14.65
C ILE A 62 11.38 4.47 13.45
N LEU A 63 10.86 3.31 13.07
CA LEU A 63 11.34 2.52 11.95
C LEU A 63 10.36 2.67 10.78
N MET A 64 10.83 3.12 9.62
CA MET A 64 9.97 3.39 8.48
C MET A 64 10.37 2.58 7.26
N TYR A 65 9.37 2.26 6.46
CA TYR A 65 9.58 1.63 5.15
C TYR A 65 8.56 2.14 4.12
N CYS A 66 8.92 1.98 2.85
CA CYS A 66 8.01 2.15 1.70
C CYS A 66 8.47 1.24 0.57
N THR A 67 7.92 1.36 -0.63
CA THR A 67 8.24 0.51 -1.78
C THR A 67 9.72 0.55 -2.14
N GLY A 68 10.31 1.75 -2.32
CA GLY A 68 11.69 1.92 -2.81
C GLY A 68 12.56 2.93 -2.01
N GLY A 69 12.14 3.35 -0.80
CA GLY A 69 12.92 4.22 0.08
C GLY A 69 12.65 5.73 -0.03
N ILE A 70 12.26 6.26 -1.18
CA ILE A 70 12.17 7.71 -1.45
C ILE A 70 11.21 8.45 -0.51
N ARG A 71 10.03 7.87 -0.19
CA ARG A 71 9.10 8.45 0.77
C ARG A 71 9.70 8.50 2.16
N CYS A 72 10.45 7.47 2.54
CA CYS A 72 11.10 7.38 3.84
C CYS A 72 12.20 8.44 4.02
N GLU A 73 12.97 8.76 2.99
CA GLU A 73 13.97 9.84 3.06
C GLU A 73 13.32 11.18 3.45
N LYS A 74 12.19 11.51 2.81
CA LYS A 74 11.43 12.73 3.12
C LYS A 74 10.82 12.68 4.52
N ALA A 75 10.27 11.53 4.92
CA ALA A 75 9.66 11.34 6.23
C ALA A 75 10.71 11.41 7.34
N SER A 76 11.89 10.79 7.15
CA SER A 76 13.01 10.84 8.11
C SER A 76 13.46 12.27 8.34
N ALA A 77 13.70 13.04 7.28
CA ALA A 77 14.09 14.44 7.39
C ALA A 77 13.03 15.27 8.13
N TYR A 78 11.74 15.03 7.85
CA TYR A 78 10.63 15.69 8.53
C TYR A 78 10.61 15.37 10.03
N LEU A 79 10.66 14.09 10.40
CA LEU A 79 10.58 13.67 11.80
C LEU A 79 11.80 14.11 12.62
N ILE A 80 13.01 14.04 12.05
CA ILE A 80 14.23 14.57 12.68
C ILE A 80 14.09 16.07 12.93
N ASN A 81 13.60 16.85 11.98
CA ASN A 81 13.34 18.28 12.14
C ASN A 81 12.29 18.56 13.23
N LYS A 82 11.35 17.64 13.45
CA LYS A 82 10.33 17.69 14.53
C LYS A 82 10.84 17.21 15.88
N GLY A 83 12.13 16.87 16.01
CA GLY A 83 12.79 16.51 17.25
C GLY A 83 12.75 15.03 17.62
N TYR A 84 12.40 14.14 16.69
CA TYR A 84 12.54 12.69 16.92
C TYR A 84 14.01 12.29 16.92
N LYS A 85 14.47 11.58 17.96
CA LYS A 85 15.89 11.24 18.17
C LYS A 85 16.32 10.01 17.39
N ASN A 86 15.52 8.97 17.40
CA ASN A 86 15.85 7.66 16.86
C ASN A 86 14.96 7.36 15.65
N VAL A 87 15.40 7.79 14.47
CA VAL A 87 14.65 7.62 13.22
C VAL A 87 15.45 6.72 12.27
N PHE A 88 14.86 5.60 11.89
CA PHE A 88 15.45 4.59 11.02
C PHE A 88 14.56 4.37 9.79
N GLN A 89 15.17 4.02 8.68
CA GLN A 89 14.44 3.65 7.46
C GLN A 89 15.07 2.44 6.78
N LEU A 90 14.22 1.63 6.15
CA LEU A 90 14.64 0.50 5.34
C LEU A 90 15.32 1.02 4.06
N ASN A 91 16.61 0.74 3.91
CA ASN A 91 17.37 1.15 2.74
C ASN A 91 16.87 0.43 1.47
N GLY A 92 16.58 1.21 0.42
CA GLY A 92 16.00 0.67 -0.82
C GLY A 92 14.57 0.13 -0.72
N GLY A 93 13.93 0.23 0.47
CA GLY A 93 12.55 -0.17 0.71
C GLY A 93 12.29 -1.67 0.58
N ILE A 94 11.01 -2.03 0.39
CA ILE A 94 10.56 -3.44 0.29
C ILE A 94 11.25 -4.17 -0.87
N ILE A 95 11.52 -3.49 -1.98
CA ILE A 95 12.17 -4.08 -3.16
C ILE A 95 13.55 -4.62 -2.78
N GLU A 96 14.36 -3.78 -2.14
CA GLU A 96 15.71 -4.16 -1.73
C GLU A 96 15.69 -5.17 -0.57
N TYR A 97 14.73 -5.04 0.36
CA TYR A 97 14.50 -6.02 1.41
C TYR A 97 14.27 -7.43 0.85
N ALA A 98 13.35 -7.56 -0.11
CA ALA A 98 13.05 -8.86 -0.73
C ALA A 98 14.26 -9.47 -1.45
N ARG A 99 15.12 -8.63 -2.05
CA ARG A 99 16.38 -9.08 -2.66
C ARG A 99 17.35 -9.60 -1.60
N GLN A 100 17.59 -8.83 -0.53
CA GLN A 100 18.52 -9.20 0.56
C GLN A 100 18.05 -10.43 1.33
N VAL A 101 16.76 -10.57 1.60
CA VAL A 101 16.18 -11.77 2.24
C VAL A 101 16.54 -13.04 1.45
N LYS A 102 16.41 -13.01 0.12
CA LYS A 102 16.77 -14.14 -0.75
C LYS A 102 18.29 -14.38 -0.80
N GLU A 103 19.07 -13.32 -0.95
CA GLU A 103 20.51 -13.38 -1.12
C GLU A 103 21.23 -13.88 0.15
N HIS A 104 20.79 -13.41 1.31
CA HIS A 104 21.39 -13.72 2.61
C HIS A 104 20.63 -14.78 3.39
N ASN A 105 19.59 -15.40 2.80
CA ASN A 105 18.74 -16.42 3.44
C ASN A 105 18.20 -15.97 4.80
N LEU A 106 17.74 -14.72 4.87
CA LEU A 106 17.14 -14.15 6.07
C LEU A 106 15.68 -14.60 6.22
N GLU A 107 15.15 -14.51 7.45
CA GLU A 107 13.72 -14.70 7.68
C GLU A 107 12.92 -13.56 7.03
N ASN A 108 11.94 -13.92 6.20
CA ASN A 108 11.05 -12.95 5.58
C ASN A 108 9.94 -12.54 6.56
N LYS A 109 9.94 -11.29 6.99
CA LYS A 109 8.93 -10.72 7.90
C LYS A 109 7.81 -9.97 7.17
N PHE A 110 7.89 -9.87 5.84
CA PHE A 110 6.86 -9.20 5.03
C PHE A 110 5.74 -10.18 4.66
N LEU A 111 4.50 -9.76 4.83
CA LEU A 111 3.29 -10.53 4.51
C LEU A 111 2.67 -10.02 3.21
N GLY A 112 2.37 -10.92 2.26
CA GLY A 112 1.62 -10.62 1.05
C GLY A 112 2.45 -10.09 -0.11
N LYS A 113 1.87 -9.11 -0.84
CA LYS A 113 2.44 -8.49 -2.05
C LYS A 113 2.92 -7.07 -1.79
N ASN A 114 3.99 -6.68 -2.46
CA ASN A 114 4.40 -5.28 -2.56
C ASN A 114 3.72 -4.65 -3.78
N PHE A 115 2.95 -3.57 -3.57
CA PHE A 115 2.36 -2.79 -4.67
C PHE A 115 3.47 -2.04 -5.41
N VAL A 116 3.47 -2.13 -6.75
CA VAL A 116 4.43 -1.45 -7.62
C VAL A 116 3.68 -0.61 -8.66
N PHE A 117 4.27 0.52 -9.05
CA PHE A 117 3.65 1.51 -9.95
C PHE A 117 4.01 1.24 -11.42
N ASP A 118 4.04 -0.04 -11.82
CA ASP A 118 4.23 -0.46 -13.21
C ASP A 118 3.12 -1.43 -13.66
N ASN A 119 3.23 -1.95 -14.88
CA ASN A 119 2.22 -2.84 -15.47
C ASN A 119 1.96 -4.13 -14.68
N ARG A 120 2.87 -4.54 -13.78
CA ARG A 120 2.71 -5.70 -12.90
C ARG A 120 1.74 -5.41 -11.74
N ARG A 121 1.58 -4.13 -11.36
CA ARG A 121 0.83 -3.62 -10.21
C ARG A 121 1.27 -4.14 -8.85
N SER A 122 1.77 -5.36 -8.76
CA SER A 122 2.24 -5.95 -7.52
C SER A 122 3.32 -7.00 -7.77
N GLU A 123 4.15 -7.22 -6.76
CA GLU A 123 5.16 -8.26 -6.70
C GLU A 123 4.94 -9.08 -5.44
N ARG A 124 4.86 -10.42 -5.58
CA ARG A 124 4.67 -11.31 -4.44
C ARG A 124 5.97 -11.46 -3.65
N ILE A 125 5.89 -11.12 -2.36
CA ILE A 125 7.01 -11.22 -1.43
C ILE A 125 6.89 -12.44 -0.52
N SER A 126 5.66 -12.79 -0.08
CA SER A 126 5.38 -14.01 0.67
C SER A 126 4.19 -14.77 0.10
N GLY A 127 3.95 -16.00 0.60
CA GLY A 127 2.80 -16.82 0.21
C GLY A 127 1.45 -16.36 0.81
N ASP A 128 1.46 -15.39 1.72
CA ASP A 128 0.28 -14.95 2.43
C ASP A 128 -0.67 -14.14 1.52
N ILE A 129 -1.97 -14.29 1.73
CA ILE A 129 -3.02 -13.44 1.18
C ILE A 129 -3.73 -12.80 2.36
N ILE A 130 -3.40 -11.53 2.65
CA ILE A 130 -3.86 -10.82 3.84
C ILE A 130 -5.08 -9.94 3.61
N SER A 131 -5.39 -9.62 2.35
CA SER A 131 -6.55 -8.82 1.93
C SER A 131 -7.74 -9.66 1.48
N ASN A 132 -8.84 -8.98 1.21
CA ASN A 132 -10.08 -9.62 0.78
C ASN A 132 -10.66 -8.88 -0.44
N CYS A 133 -11.42 -9.60 -1.26
CA CYS A 133 -12.21 -9.02 -2.34
C CYS A 133 -13.21 -8.00 -1.78
N HIS A 134 -13.21 -6.78 -2.31
CA HIS A 134 -14.07 -5.69 -1.84
C HIS A 134 -15.57 -5.92 -2.15
N GLN A 135 -15.89 -6.93 -2.97
CA GLN A 135 -17.26 -7.24 -3.35
C GLN A 135 -17.87 -8.43 -2.59
N CYS A 136 -17.11 -9.51 -2.37
CA CYS A 136 -17.63 -10.71 -1.72
C CYS A 136 -16.96 -11.04 -0.37
N GLY A 137 -15.82 -10.41 -0.05
CA GLY A 137 -15.07 -10.67 1.17
C GLY A 137 -14.16 -11.89 1.15
N ASP A 138 -14.11 -12.66 0.05
CA ASP A 138 -13.21 -13.81 -0.08
C ASP A 138 -11.75 -13.35 -0.14
N LYS A 139 -10.83 -14.21 0.30
CA LYS A 139 -9.38 -13.94 0.24
C LYS A 139 -8.93 -13.62 -1.19
N CYS A 140 -8.38 -12.44 -1.37
CA CYS A 140 -7.90 -11.94 -2.66
C CYS A 140 -6.91 -10.80 -2.44
N ASP A 141 -5.88 -10.73 -3.27
CA ASP A 141 -4.88 -9.66 -3.28
C ASP A 141 -4.60 -9.12 -4.70
N GLU A 142 -5.60 -9.24 -5.58
CA GLU A 142 -5.53 -8.76 -6.95
C GLU A 142 -6.17 -7.38 -7.10
N HIS A 143 -5.34 -6.36 -7.28
CA HIS A 143 -5.80 -5.01 -7.63
C HIS A 143 -6.20 -4.93 -9.11
N VAL A 144 -7.37 -4.40 -9.34
CA VAL A 144 -7.89 -4.11 -10.68
C VAL A 144 -8.45 -2.69 -10.75
N ASN A 145 -8.49 -2.12 -11.94
CA ASN A 145 -9.27 -0.92 -12.18
C ASN A 145 -10.63 -1.31 -12.74
N CYS A 146 -11.67 -0.61 -12.29
CA CYS A 146 -13.01 -0.78 -12.82
C CYS A 146 -13.01 -0.62 -14.35
N ASN A 147 -13.59 -1.59 -15.07
CA ASN A 147 -13.68 -1.56 -16.54
C ASN A 147 -14.53 -0.41 -17.08
N ASN A 148 -15.39 0.19 -16.26
CA ASN A 148 -16.06 1.43 -16.61
C ASN A 148 -15.04 2.58 -16.57
N GLU A 149 -14.56 3.02 -17.75
CA GLU A 149 -13.55 4.07 -17.89
C GLU A 149 -13.93 5.42 -17.22
N ALA A 150 -15.22 5.70 -17.06
CA ALA A 150 -15.68 6.89 -16.36
C ALA A 150 -15.55 6.76 -14.83
N CYS A 151 -15.46 5.55 -14.31
CA CYS A 151 -15.25 5.24 -12.90
C CYS A 151 -13.77 5.03 -12.60
N HIS A 152 -13.16 4.06 -13.28
CA HIS A 152 -11.74 3.68 -13.17
C HIS A 152 -11.23 3.49 -11.71
N LEU A 153 -12.15 3.11 -10.79
CA LEU A 153 -11.84 2.84 -9.39
C LEU A 153 -10.79 1.73 -9.28
N LEU A 154 -9.71 1.97 -8.53
CA LEU A 154 -8.76 0.93 -8.11
C LEU A 154 -9.35 0.18 -6.92
N PHE A 155 -9.46 -1.15 -7.00
CA PHE A 155 -10.03 -1.98 -5.95
C PHE A 155 -9.54 -3.42 -6.03
N ILE A 156 -9.79 -4.22 -4.99
CA ILE A 156 -9.44 -5.65 -4.96
C ILE A 156 -10.63 -6.48 -5.41
N GLN A 157 -10.42 -7.32 -6.43
CA GLN A 157 -11.47 -8.14 -7.01
C GLN A 157 -11.02 -9.58 -7.25
N CYS A 158 -11.74 -10.56 -6.72
CA CYS A 158 -11.49 -11.96 -7.01
C CYS A 158 -12.04 -12.36 -8.39
N GLU A 159 -11.56 -13.49 -8.92
CA GLU A 159 -11.94 -13.97 -10.25
C GLU A 159 -13.45 -14.21 -10.41
N SER A 160 -14.12 -14.73 -9.38
CA SER A 160 -15.58 -14.95 -9.41
C SER A 160 -16.36 -13.65 -9.50
N CYS A 161 -15.96 -12.62 -8.74
CA CYS A 161 -16.57 -11.29 -8.84
C CYS A 161 -16.22 -10.59 -10.16
N ALA A 162 -15.00 -10.77 -10.69
CA ALA A 162 -14.63 -10.24 -11.99
C ALA A 162 -15.54 -10.79 -13.11
N LYS A 163 -15.82 -12.09 -13.10
CA LYS A 163 -16.79 -12.73 -14.02
C LYS A 163 -18.22 -12.23 -13.82
N LYS A 164 -18.65 -12.07 -12.55
CA LYS A 164 -20.02 -11.66 -12.21
C LYS A 164 -20.32 -10.21 -12.59
N TYR A 165 -19.34 -9.32 -12.49
CA TYR A 165 -19.48 -7.88 -12.69
C TYR A 165 -18.72 -7.35 -13.92
N ASP A 166 -18.28 -8.21 -14.83
CA ASP A 166 -17.50 -7.86 -16.04
C ASP A 166 -16.27 -6.98 -15.73
N GLY A 167 -15.57 -7.27 -14.62
CA GLY A 167 -14.43 -6.48 -14.17
C GLY A 167 -14.80 -5.10 -13.64
N CYS A 168 -16.07 -4.84 -13.35
CA CYS A 168 -16.56 -3.57 -12.81
C CYS A 168 -16.70 -3.63 -11.28
N CYS A 169 -16.63 -2.46 -10.63
CA CYS A 169 -16.73 -2.35 -9.17
C CYS A 169 -18.17 -2.46 -8.66
N SER A 170 -19.17 -2.25 -9.50
CA SER A 170 -20.60 -2.33 -9.13
C SER A 170 -21.45 -2.77 -10.32
N ILE A 171 -22.73 -3.08 -10.06
CA ILE A 171 -23.72 -3.41 -11.09
C ILE A 171 -23.92 -2.23 -12.03
N GLU A 172 -24.04 -1.01 -11.50
CA GLU A 172 -24.23 0.20 -12.29
C GLU A 172 -23.05 0.44 -13.24
N CYS A 173 -21.83 0.16 -12.79
CA CYS A 173 -20.64 0.26 -13.64
C CYS A 173 -20.64 -0.81 -14.73
N SER A 174 -21.09 -2.04 -14.44
CA SER A 174 -21.21 -3.12 -15.42
C SER A 174 -22.30 -2.80 -16.47
N GLU A 175 -23.43 -2.25 -16.06
CA GLU A 175 -24.50 -1.79 -16.97
C GLU A 175 -23.98 -0.69 -17.93
N ILE A 176 -23.24 0.30 -17.40
CA ILE A 176 -22.61 1.35 -18.23
C ILE A 176 -21.57 0.75 -19.19
N ASN A 177 -20.77 -0.18 -18.70
CA ASN A 177 -19.72 -0.84 -19.50
C ASN A 177 -20.28 -1.68 -20.65
N SER A 178 -21.50 -2.22 -20.49
CA SER A 178 -22.21 -2.99 -21.52
C SER A 178 -22.83 -2.14 -22.65
N LEU A 179 -22.93 -0.82 -22.46
CA LEU A 179 -23.47 0.09 -23.46
C LEU A 179 -22.55 0.23 -24.69
N PRO A 180 -23.06 0.59 -25.87
CA PRO A 180 -22.25 0.96 -27.02
C PRO A 180 -21.23 2.06 -26.66
N ILE A 181 -20.03 1.97 -27.22
CA ILE A 181 -18.89 2.87 -26.91
C ILE A 181 -19.27 4.35 -27.05
N GLU A 182 -20.10 4.71 -28.03
CA GLU A 182 -20.54 6.09 -28.23
C GLU A 182 -21.39 6.59 -27.06
N LYS A 183 -22.28 5.77 -26.51
CA LYS A 183 -23.05 6.10 -25.30
C LYS A 183 -22.17 6.21 -24.05
N GLN A 184 -21.18 5.33 -23.91
CA GLN A 184 -20.22 5.44 -22.81
C GLN A 184 -19.44 6.76 -22.90
N LYS A 185 -19.02 7.18 -24.10
CA LYS A 185 -18.35 8.47 -24.33
C LYS A 185 -19.24 9.67 -23.98
N GLU A 186 -20.54 9.63 -24.35
CA GLU A 186 -21.50 10.68 -23.96
C GLU A 186 -21.64 10.78 -22.44
N LEU A 187 -21.82 9.65 -21.74
CA LEU A 187 -22.00 9.60 -20.29
C LEU A 187 -20.77 10.12 -19.51
N ARG A 188 -19.57 9.99 -20.06
CA ARG A 188 -18.33 10.51 -19.44
C ARG A 188 -17.98 11.94 -19.86
N ARG A 189 -18.67 12.51 -20.85
CA ARG A 189 -18.42 13.88 -21.36
C ARG A 189 -18.58 14.91 -20.24
N GLY A 190 -17.51 15.67 -19.95
CA GLY A 190 -17.50 16.66 -18.88
C GLY A 190 -17.26 16.12 -17.47
N LYS A 191 -17.15 14.77 -17.29
CA LYS A 191 -16.72 14.20 -16.02
C LYS A 191 -15.18 14.18 -15.97
N LYS A 192 -14.61 14.70 -14.88
CA LYS A 192 -13.17 14.55 -14.63
C LYS A 192 -12.92 13.08 -14.27
N ASN A 193 -11.94 12.45 -14.94
CA ASN A 193 -11.40 11.17 -14.45
C ASN A 193 -10.91 11.38 -13.01
N SER A 194 -11.56 10.76 -12.07
CA SER A 194 -11.08 10.73 -10.70
C SER A 194 -10.26 9.46 -10.55
N ASN A 195 -8.98 9.58 -10.19
CA ASN A 195 -8.21 8.45 -9.66
C ASN A 195 -8.82 8.07 -8.31
N LYS A 196 -9.96 7.38 -8.34
CA LYS A 196 -10.63 6.91 -7.15
C LYS A 196 -9.95 5.63 -6.69
N ILE A 197 -9.78 5.53 -5.40
CA ILE A 197 -9.29 4.34 -4.71
C ILE A 197 -10.40 3.93 -3.74
N PHE A 198 -10.61 2.62 -3.60
CA PHE A 198 -11.63 2.06 -2.71
C PHE A 198 -11.22 2.23 -1.25
#